data_0a94de5baab4154e55278c883450ea30
#
_entry.id   0a94de5baab4154e55278c883450ea30
#
_cell.length_a   1.000
_cell.length_b   1.000
_cell.length_c   1.000
_cell.angle_alpha   90.00
_cell.angle_beta   90.00
_cell.angle_gamma   90.00
#
_symmetry.space_group_name_H-M   'P 1'
#
loop_
_entity.id
_entity.type
_entity.pdbx_description
1 polymer ?
#
loop_
_entity_poly.entity_id
_entity_poly.type
_entity_poly.pdbx_seq_one_letter_code
_entity_poly.pdbx_strand_id
1 'polypeptide(L)'
;MASKPTPAPAEPGRYAFDGIDRVLHEKARLGILTSLLAHDGGLVFNELRELCVLTDGNLSRHLQTLQEAQLVEIWKGHKGRRPQTLVRLTDTGRTRFLGYLAVLESIVSGALASAKADEATATPERLSFTAG
;
A
#
# COMPACT_ATOMS: atom_id res chain seq x y z
N MET A 1 28.06 -0.07 16.83
CA MET A 1 28.01 -0.19 16.34
C MET A 1 27.97 -0.03 15.37
N ALA A 2 28.07 -0.10 15.07
CA ALA A 2 28.03 -0.18 14.22
C ALA A 2 27.98 0.36 13.23
N SER A 3 28.17 0.70 12.97
CA SER A 3 28.24 1.38 12.11
C SER A 3 28.43 0.98 10.92
N LYS A 4 27.81 0.77 10.26
CA LYS A 4 27.98 0.43 9.12
C LYS A 4 28.32 1.42 8.27
N PRO A 5 29.07 1.32 7.49
CA PRO A 5 29.50 2.23 6.61
C PRO A 5 28.48 2.45 5.66
N THR A 6 27.98 3.42 5.55
CA THR A 6 27.06 3.67 4.67
C THR A 6 27.69 4.23 3.55
N PRO A 7 27.71 3.75 2.54
CA PRO A 7 28.31 4.27 1.39
C PRO A 7 27.47 5.28 0.84
N ALA A 8 26.66 5.60 1.05
CA ALA A 8 25.93 6.62 0.69
C ALA A 8 26.25 7.52 -0.25
N PRO A 9 26.31 7.26 -1.26
CA PRO A 9 26.58 8.18 -2.20
C PRO A 9 25.52 9.16 -2.25
N ALA A 10 24.44 8.89 -2.53
CA ALA A 10 23.47 9.83 -2.76
C ALA A 10 22.95 10.39 -1.51
N GLU A 11 21.86 11.00 -1.50
CA GLU A 11 21.28 11.56 -0.34
C GLU A 11 20.90 10.48 0.64
N PRO A 12 21.37 10.55 1.84
CA PRO A 12 21.01 9.53 2.82
C PRO A 12 19.51 9.55 3.04
N GLY A 13 18.92 8.42 3.12
CA GLY A 13 17.50 8.32 3.36
C GLY A 13 16.62 8.49 2.15
N ARG A 14 17.22 8.64 0.99
CA ARG A 14 16.43 8.89 -0.21
C ARG A 14 15.37 7.83 -0.45
N TYR A 15 15.68 6.58 -0.19
CA TYR A 15 14.76 5.49 -0.40
C TYR A 15 14.25 4.89 0.90
N ALA A 16 14.32 5.64 1.97
CA ALA A 16 13.84 5.14 3.24
C ALA A 16 12.33 5.22 3.39
N PHE A 17 11.67 5.96 2.50
CA PHE A 17 10.21 6.07 2.52
C PHE A 17 9.68 6.60 3.84
N ASP A 18 10.36 7.61 4.38
CA ASP A 18 9.96 8.17 5.66
C ASP A 18 8.54 8.71 5.65
N GLY A 19 8.05 9.11 4.50
CA GLY A 19 6.69 9.59 4.41
C GLY A 19 5.65 8.49 4.32
N ILE A 20 6.06 7.22 4.36
CA ILE A 20 5.14 6.12 4.26
C ILE A 20 4.64 5.73 5.63
N ASP A 21 3.34 5.72 5.80
CA ASP A 21 2.70 5.41 7.05
C ASP A 21 2.79 3.92 7.32
N ARG A 22 3.32 3.53 8.48
CA ARG A 22 3.48 2.13 8.80
C ARG A 22 2.20 1.34 8.83
N VAL A 23 1.14 1.95 9.34
CA VAL A 23 -0.14 1.27 9.41
C VAL A 23 -0.63 0.91 8.01
N LEU A 24 -0.30 1.73 7.03
CA LEU A 24 -0.76 1.53 5.66
C LEU A 24 0.17 0.66 4.83
N HIS A 25 1.40 0.48 5.30
CA HIS A 25 2.43 -0.12 4.45
C HIS A 25 2.40 -1.64 4.44
N GLU A 26 1.70 -2.29 5.32
CA GLU A 26 1.66 -3.72 5.33
C GLU A 26 0.84 -4.23 4.15
N LYS A 27 1.33 -5.28 3.49
CA LYS A 27 0.72 -5.79 2.25
C LYS A 27 -0.77 -6.08 2.40
N ALA A 28 -1.16 -6.74 3.47
CA ALA A 28 -2.56 -7.10 3.65
C ALA A 28 -3.43 -5.86 3.82
N ARG A 29 -2.94 -4.89 4.57
CA ARG A 29 -3.69 -3.65 4.79
C ARG A 29 -3.79 -2.83 3.52
N LEU A 30 -2.73 -2.85 2.72
CA LEU A 30 -2.76 -2.18 1.44
C LEU A 30 -3.85 -2.78 0.55
N GLY A 31 -3.96 -4.11 0.52
CA GLY A 31 -5.00 -4.77 -0.25
C GLY A 31 -6.39 -4.43 0.25
N ILE A 32 -6.58 -4.43 1.56
CA ILE A 32 -7.87 -4.10 2.16
C ILE A 32 -8.27 -2.66 1.80
N LEU A 33 -7.36 -1.73 2.00
CA LEU A 33 -7.67 -0.31 1.76
C LEU A 33 -7.91 -0.02 0.28
N THR A 34 -7.15 -0.68 -0.59
CA THR A 34 -7.36 -0.52 -2.03
C THR A 34 -8.73 -1.03 -2.44
N SER A 35 -9.13 -2.18 -1.90
CA SER A 35 -10.44 -2.75 -2.20
C SER A 35 -11.55 -1.82 -1.73
N LEU A 36 -11.40 -1.26 -0.53
CA LEU A 36 -12.40 -0.36 0.01
C LEU A 36 -12.43 0.98 -0.72
N LEU A 37 -11.29 1.45 -1.17
CA LEU A 37 -11.23 2.69 -1.93
C LEU A 37 -12.01 2.56 -3.23
N ALA A 38 -11.99 1.39 -3.84
CA ALA A 38 -12.69 1.15 -5.08
C ALA A 38 -14.19 0.95 -4.89
N HIS A 39 -14.66 0.80 -3.65
CA HIS A 39 -16.07 0.53 -3.35
C HIS A 39 -16.58 1.49 -2.30
N ASP A 40 -17.09 2.63 -2.74
CA ASP A 40 -17.56 3.68 -1.82
C ASP A 40 -18.57 3.21 -0.80
N GLY A 41 -19.46 2.33 -1.20
CA GLY A 41 -20.49 1.83 -0.29
C GLY A 41 -19.98 0.81 0.69
N GLY A 42 -18.72 0.41 0.58
CA GLY A 42 -18.15 -0.60 1.44
C GLY A 42 -18.25 -1.99 0.86
N LEU A 43 -17.65 -2.93 1.56
CA LEU A 43 -17.67 -4.34 1.18
C LEU A 43 -18.04 -5.15 2.40
N VAL A 44 -18.79 -6.23 2.20
CA VAL A 44 -19.06 -7.12 3.31
C VAL A 44 -17.83 -7.96 3.58
N PHE A 45 -17.74 -8.45 4.81
CA PHE A 45 -16.56 -9.15 5.30
C PHE A 45 -16.13 -10.29 4.37
N ASN A 46 -17.09 -11.09 3.93
CA ASN A 46 -16.75 -12.24 3.09
C ASN A 46 -16.17 -11.83 1.74
N GLU A 47 -16.72 -10.80 1.14
CA GLU A 47 -16.21 -10.30 -0.12
C GLU A 47 -14.79 -9.77 0.04
N LEU A 48 -14.58 -9.01 1.10
CA LEU A 48 -13.27 -8.43 1.37
C LEU A 48 -12.24 -9.52 1.61
N ARG A 49 -12.63 -10.56 2.37
CA ARG A 49 -11.75 -11.68 2.63
C ARG A 49 -11.31 -12.36 1.33
N GLU A 50 -12.25 -12.55 0.41
CA GLU A 50 -11.94 -13.22 -0.86
C GLU A 50 -11.10 -12.34 -1.77
N LEU A 51 -11.41 -11.06 -1.83
CA LEU A 51 -10.64 -10.15 -2.67
C LEU A 51 -9.19 -10.07 -2.21
N CYS A 52 -8.95 -10.13 -0.91
CA CYS A 52 -7.61 -9.99 -0.37
C CYS A 52 -6.93 -11.33 -0.10
N VAL A 53 -7.64 -12.42 -0.30
CA VAL A 53 -7.13 -13.78 -0.09
C VAL A 53 -6.58 -13.91 1.33
N LEU A 54 -7.43 -13.64 2.31
CA LEU A 54 -7.05 -13.71 3.72
C LEU A 54 -7.92 -14.73 4.43
N THR A 55 -7.44 -15.20 5.57
CA THR A 55 -8.26 -16.00 6.46
C THR A 55 -9.16 -15.08 7.28
N ASP A 56 -10.22 -15.65 7.84
CA ASP A 56 -11.12 -14.88 8.71
C ASP A 56 -10.36 -14.21 9.84
N GLY A 57 -9.48 -14.95 10.49
CA GLY A 57 -8.73 -14.41 11.63
C GLY A 57 -7.77 -13.31 11.23
N ASN A 58 -7.10 -13.48 10.11
CA ASN A 58 -6.17 -12.45 9.65
C ASN A 58 -6.91 -11.18 9.24
N LEU A 59 -8.03 -11.34 8.52
CA LEU A 59 -8.81 -10.17 8.14
C LEU A 59 -9.35 -9.45 9.37
N SER A 60 -9.88 -10.21 10.35
CA SER A 60 -10.40 -9.60 11.57
C SER A 60 -9.32 -8.81 12.30
N ARG A 61 -8.12 -9.37 12.37
CA ARG A 61 -7.03 -8.69 13.07
C ARG A 61 -6.62 -7.41 12.36
N HIS A 62 -6.51 -7.45 11.04
CA HIS A 62 -6.17 -6.26 10.29
C HIS A 62 -7.26 -5.21 10.36
N LEU A 63 -8.51 -5.62 10.31
CA LEU A 63 -9.62 -4.68 10.43
C LEU A 63 -9.65 -4.03 11.79
N GLN A 64 -9.32 -4.77 12.85
CA GLN A 64 -9.24 -4.19 14.16
C GLN A 64 -8.18 -3.10 14.23
N THR A 65 -7.01 -3.37 13.68
CA THR A 65 -5.94 -2.38 13.64
C THR A 65 -6.37 -1.13 12.86
N LEU A 66 -7.02 -1.34 11.71
CA LEU A 66 -7.46 -0.21 10.89
C LEU A 66 -8.58 0.57 11.56
N GLN A 67 -9.45 -0.12 12.28
CA GLN A 67 -10.53 0.55 13.01
C GLN A 67 -9.97 1.38 14.16
N GLU A 68 -9.00 0.85 14.88
CA GLU A 68 -8.36 1.58 15.96
C GLU A 68 -7.64 2.82 15.46
N ALA A 69 -7.13 2.76 14.24
CA ALA A 69 -6.50 3.90 13.60
C ALA A 69 -7.52 4.83 12.95
N GLN A 70 -8.80 4.52 13.08
CA GLN A 70 -9.91 5.32 12.54
C GLN A 70 -9.89 5.41 11.01
N LEU A 71 -9.35 4.40 10.37
CA LEU A 71 -9.30 4.37 8.91
C LEU A 71 -10.49 3.67 8.29
N VAL A 72 -11.11 2.74 9.02
CA VAL A 72 -12.29 2.04 8.55
C VAL A 72 -13.36 2.07 9.62
N GLU A 73 -14.60 1.93 9.21
CA GLU A 73 -15.71 1.73 10.11
C GLU A 73 -16.34 0.40 9.79
N ILE A 74 -16.82 -0.27 10.82
CA ILE A 74 -17.36 -1.61 10.72
C ILE A 74 -18.79 -1.58 11.24
N TRP A 75 -19.71 -2.02 10.41
CA TRP A 75 -21.12 -2.03 10.73
C TRP A 75 -21.60 -3.47 10.80
N LYS A 76 -22.21 -3.82 11.91
CA LYS A 76 -22.76 -5.15 12.06
C LYS A 76 -24.26 -5.09 11.88
N GLY A 77 -24.76 -5.97 11.05
CA GLY A 77 -26.18 -6.02 10.76
C GLY A 77 -26.54 -7.41 10.31
N HIS A 78 -27.63 -7.50 9.54
CA HIS A 78 -28.13 -8.77 9.09
C HIS A 78 -28.63 -8.66 7.67
N LYS A 79 -28.52 -9.77 6.96
CA LYS A 79 -29.18 -9.93 5.68
C LYS A 79 -30.16 -11.04 5.90
N GLY A 80 -31.41 -10.69 6.10
CA GLY A 80 -32.39 -11.66 6.56
C GLY A 80 -32.03 -12.08 7.97
N ARG A 81 -31.81 -13.38 8.18
CA ARG A 81 -31.43 -13.91 9.48
C ARG A 81 -29.92 -14.06 9.65
N ARG A 82 -29.17 -13.81 8.60
CA ARG A 82 -27.74 -14.01 8.66
C ARG A 82 -27.04 -12.77 9.15
N PRO A 83 -26.15 -12.90 10.12
CA PRO A 83 -25.30 -11.77 10.50
C PRO A 83 -24.45 -11.38 9.31
N GLN A 84 -24.25 -10.08 9.15
CA GLN A 84 -23.44 -9.58 8.06
C GLN A 84 -22.65 -8.39 8.56
N THR A 85 -21.39 -8.34 8.22
CA THR A 85 -20.51 -7.24 8.61
C THR A 85 -20.12 -6.46 7.38
N LEU A 86 -20.36 -5.17 7.41
CA LEU A 86 -19.99 -4.27 6.33
C LEU A 86 -18.80 -3.44 6.78
N VAL A 87 -17.81 -3.31 5.92
CA VAL A 87 -16.60 -2.53 6.19
C VAL A 87 -16.50 -1.42 5.18
N ARG A 88 -16.18 -0.23 5.64
CA ARG A 88 -16.10 0.93 4.76
C ARG A 88 -15.00 1.86 5.22
N LEU A 89 -14.37 2.57 4.28
CA LEU A 89 -13.41 3.60 4.66
C LEU A 89 -14.12 4.75 5.34
N THR A 90 -13.49 5.29 6.36
CA THR A 90 -13.93 6.57 6.92
C THR A 90 -13.44 7.68 6.01
N ASP A 91 -13.98 8.89 6.20
CA ASP A 91 -13.46 10.04 5.47
C ASP A 91 -11.98 10.26 5.78
N THR A 92 -11.62 10.11 7.05
CA THR A 92 -10.22 10.19 7.45
C THR A 92 -9.38 9.13 6.77
N GLY A 93 -9.89 7.91 6.73
CA GLY A 93 -9.18 6.81 6.08
C GLY A 93 -8.98 7.05 4.61
N ARG A 94 -10.00 7.55 3.94
CA ARG A 94 -9.90 7.87 2.53
C ARG A 94 -8.83 8.93 2.27
N THR A 95 -8.88 10.02 3.01
CA THR A 95 -7.91 11.10 2.85
C THR A 95 -6.50 10.63 3.12
N ARG A 96 -6.32 9.88 4.20
CA ARG A 96 -5.00 9.40 4.59
C ARG A 96 -4.45 8.40 3.58
N PHE A 97 -5.29 7.51 3.08
CA PHE A 97 -4.85 6.51 2.12
C PHE A 97 -4.51 7.16 0.78
N LEU A 98 -5.30 8.14 0.33
CA LEU A 98 -4.99 8.85 -0.90
C LEU A 98 -3.67 9.61 -0.77
N GLY A 99 -3.41 10.19 0.41
CA GLY A 99 -2.13 10.84 0.67
C GLY A 99 -0.96 9.87 0.62
N TYR A 100 -1.14 8.69 1.19
CA TYR A 100 -0.13 7.64 1.14
C TYR A 100 0.16 7.24 -0.31
N LEU A 101 -0.89 7.05 -1.10
CA LEU A 101 -0.71 6.66 -2.50
C LEU A 101 0.00 7.74 -3.29
N ALA A 102 -0.29 9.00 -3.01
CA ALA A 102 0.37 10.11 -3.69
C ALA A 102 1.87 10.13 -3.40
N VAL A 103 2.25 9.89 -2.15
CA VAL A 103 3.67 9.83 -1.79
C VAL A 103 4.33 8.65 -2.49
N LEU A 104 3.69 7.50 -2.47
CA LEU A 104 4.23 6.31 -3.11
C LEU A 104 4.38 6.53 -4.62
N GLU A 105 3.39 7.12 -5.24
CA GLU A 105 3.43 7.41 -6.67
C GLU A 105 4.58 8.35 -7.00
N SER A 106 4.80 9.36 -6.18
CA SER A 106 5.88 10.30 -6.39
C SER A 106 7.24 9.62 -6.36
N ILE A 107 7.42 8.71 -5.39
CA ILE A 107 8.68 7.98 -5.27
C ILE A 107 8.88 7.07 -6.48
N VAL A 108 7.85 6.33 -6.86
CA VAL A 108 7.94 5.40 -7.96
C VAL A 108 8.14 6.14 -9.28
N SER A 109 7.42 7.24 -9.49
CA SER A 109 7.55 8.02 -10.70
C SER A 109 8.96 8.59 -10.85
N GLY A 110 9.54 9.05 -9.75
CA GLY A 110 10.91 9.53 -9.78
C GLY A 110 11.91 8.45 -10.17
N ALA A 111 11.73 7.28 -9.59
CA ALA A 111 12.61 6.15 -9.92
C ALA A 111 12.46 5.71 -11.36
N LEU A 112 11.22 5.68 -11.86
CA LEU A 112 10.96 5.30 -13.25
C LEU A 112 11.55 6.31 -14.22
N ALA A 113 11.44 7.58 -13.92
CA ALA A 113 12.01 8.63 -14.77
C ALA A 113 13.53 8.48 -14.84
N SER A 114 14.17 8.21 -13.71
CA SER A 114 15.60 8.01 -13.68
C SER A 114 16.01 6.77 -14.46
N ALA A 115 15.26 5.70 -14.31
CA ALA A 115 15.57 4.47 -15.03
C ALA A 115 15.44 4.65 -16.53
N LYS A 116 14.44 5.39 -16.98
CA LYS A 116 14.27 5.65 -18.40
C LYS A 116 15.38 6.51 -18.96
N ALA A 117 15.82 7.50 -18.20
CA ALA A 117 16.90 8.35 -18.63
C ALA A 117 18.19 7.55 -18.77
N ASP A 118 18.48 6.69 -17.79
CA ASP A 118 19.66 5.86 -17.84
C ASP A 118 19.60 4.89 -19.02
N GLU A 119 18.47 4.33 -19.26
CA GLU A 119 18.32 3.41 -20.36
C GLU A 119 18.55 4.10 -21.70
N ALA A 120 18.04 5.29 -21.85
CA ALA A 120 18.19 6.03 -23.08
C ALA A 120 19.66 6.34 -23.36
N THR A 121 20.42 6.67 -22.33
CA THR A 121 21.83 7.01 -22.56
C THR A 121 22.71 5.80 -22.61
N ALA A 122 22.34 4.71 -21.99
CA ALA A 122 23.20 3.54 -21.92
C ALA A 122 22.99 2.57 -23.05
N THR A 123 21.97 2.74 -23.84
CA THR A 123 21.66 1.77 -24.87
C THR A 123 22.83 1.40 -25.77
N PRO A 124 23.54 2.34 -26.32
CA PRO A 124 24.66 1.94 -27.20
C PRO A 124 25.69 1.10 -26.49
N GLU A 125 25.97 1.41 -25.26
CA GLU A 125 26.96 0.66 -24.52
C GLU A 125 26.47 -0.74 -24.24
N ARG A 126 25.24 -0.89 -23.98
CA ARG A 126 24.70 -2.21 -23.73
C ARG A 126 24.82 -3.10 -24.95
N LEU A 127 24.61 -2.55 -26.10
CA LEU A 127 24.77 -3.34 -27.30
C LEU A 127 26.19 -3.80 -27.44
N SER A 128 27.13 -2.97 -27.08
CA SER A 128 28.53 -3.40 -27.14
C SER A 128 28.79 -4.57 -26.21
N PHE A 129 28.20 -4.50 -25.05
CA PHE A 129 28.38 -5.57 -24.10
C PHE A 129 27.86 -6.87 -24.59
N THR A 130 26.72 -6.87 -25.17
CA THR A 130 26.17 -8.14 -25.62
C THR A 130 26.99 -8.73 -26.71
N ALA A 131 27.68 -7.95 -27.43
CA ALA A 131 28.50 -8.49 -28.46
C ALA A 131 29.58 -9.38 -27.90
N GLY A 132 30.07 -9.05 -26.76
CA GLY A 132 31.05 -9.88 -26.12
C GLY A 132 30.42 -11.13 -25.63
#